data_2c130a95124c86f53898e38b1e046143
#
_entry.id   2c130a95124c86f53898e38b1e046143
#
_cell.length_a   1.000
_cell.length_b   1.000
_cell.length_c   1.000
_cell.angle_alpha   90.00
_cell.angle_beta   90.00
_cell.angle_gamma   90.00
#
_symmetry.space_group_name_H-M   'P 1'
#
loop_
_entity.id
_entity.type
_entity.pdbx_description
1 polymer ?
#
loop_
_entity_poly.entity_id
_entity_poly.type
_entity_poly.pdbx_seq_one_letter_code
_entity_poly.pdbx_strand_id
1 'polypeptide(L)'
;MKDAKPALTPAEYAACDGTALADLIARRDVTIAEVHASARAAIDRVNPAVNAIVELYEDRFDTPDQGLGTGPMRGVPFLIKDVSDHFGGRKMENGSRLCAGYVVPEDDHYAQMVKASGVNLIGRTATPEFSMALTTATLLHGETHNPWKRGYSTSGSSGGAGAAVASGMVPIAHSSDIGGSTRGPAAWCGTVGLHPSRGRVSYGPAMSESGDGLAQSSVLTRTMRDTATMLDALSIPQPGEPFIPRKPDRPYADFLRGDGPRLKIGFSTAPLMDAPVDPEVAETVRQTARMLENLGHRVTESAPAFDLVAMDAMLTDLWYFEFDKYLDWLGDRSGRKVSPETVEKASWNFYNFAKERSVNAYLRAMEELNTYRRQIGRWFADYDIWLSPTCAQVSQPNADYGMNLDIPSLEFLQHEQKPCQFMVWVNVCGAPAISLPLGQHTNGLPIGVQLGARPGYEEQLISLGAELEQALPWAGRVPPMHVSRL
;
A
#
# COMPACT_ATOMS: atom_id res chain seq x y z
N MET A 1 4.63 -7.26 -33.19
CA MET A 1 5.64 -7.45 -32.08
C MET A 1 5.28 -8.60 -31.13
N LYS A 2 4.32 -9.45 -31.50
CA LYS A 2 3.96 -10.68 -30.72
C LYS A 2 5.11 -11.68 -30.46
N ASP A 3 6.25 -11.48 -31.08
CA ASP A 3 7.39 -12.41 -31.03
C ASP A 3 8.64 -11.83 -30.34
N ALA A 4 8.49 -10.72 -29.58
CA ALA A 4 9.60 -10.21 -28.80
C ALA A 4 10.00 -11.24 -27.74
N LYS A 5 11.27 -11.65 -27.75
CA LYS A 5 11.81 -12.57 -26.75
C LYS A 5 12.31 -11.78 -25.54
N PRO A 6 12.29 -12.38 -24.33
CA PRO A 6 12.95 -11.77 -23.18
C PRO A 6 14.42 -11.50 -23.47
N ALA A 7 14.86 -10.24 -23.35
CA ALA A 7 16.29 -9.89 -23.45
C ALA A 7 17.03 -10.13 -22.12
N LEU A 8 16.27 -10.09 -21.02
CA LEU A 8 16.77 -10.33 -19.68
C LEU A 8 16.36 -11.72 -19.22
N THR A 9 17.28 -12.45 -18.61
CA THR A 9 16.93 -13.67 -17.89
C THR A 9 16.00 -13.34 -16.74
N PRO A 10 15.21 -14.30 -16.21
CA PRO A 10 14.35 -14.06 -15.06
C PRO A 10 15.09 -13.46 -13.85
N ALA A 11 16.33 -13.88 -13.61
CA ALA A 11 17.15 -13.35 -12.53
C ALA A 11 17.60 -11.90 -12.78
N GLU A 12 18.04 -11.57 -14.00
CA GLU A 12 18.44 -10.21 -14.39
C GLU A 12 17.24 -9.26 -14.36
N TYR A 13 16.09 -9.65 -14.90
CA TYR A 13 14.87 -8.87 -14.83
C TYR A 13 14.46 -8.58 -13.37
N ALA A 14 14.40 -9.61 -12.54
CA ALA A 14 14.00 -9.50 -11.16
C ALA A 14 15.03 -8.75 -10.28
N ALA A 15 16.28 -8.65 -10.68
CA ALA A 15 17.32 -7.86 -10.02
C ALA A 15 17.18 -6.35 -10.31
N CYS A 16 16.57 -5.99 -11.44
CA CYS A 16 16.29 -4.57 -11.76
C CYS A 16 15.11 -4.07 -10.96
N ASP A 17 15.22 -2.87 -10.39
CA ASP A 17 14.07 -2.09 -9.95
C ASP A 17 13.51 -1.27 -11.13
N GLY A 18 12.45 -0.49 -10.90
CA GLY A 18 11.81 0.29 -11.97
C GLY A 18 12.75 1.31 -12.60
N THR A 19 13.51 2.01 -11.79
CA THR A 19 14.51 3.00 -12.25
C THR A 19 15.57 2.34 -13.12
N ALA A 20 16.10 1.17 -12.74
CA ALA A 20 17.08 0.45 -13.54
C ALA A 20 16.51 0.00 -14.90
N LEU A 21 15.26 -0.50 -14.93
CA LEU A 21 14.60 -0.84 -16.19
C LEU A 21 14.39 0.37 -17.09
N ALA A 22 13.95 1.51 -16.51
CA ALA A 22 13.80 2.76 -17.26
C ALA A 22 15.13 3.24 -17.86
N ASP A 23 16.23 3.14 -17.09
CA ASP A 23 17.58 3.49 -17.54
C ASP A 23 18.07 2.60 -18.68
N LEU A 24 17.85 1.27 -18.60
CA LEU A 24 18.19 0.34 -19.68
C LEU A 24 17.43 0.66 -20.97
N ILE A 25 16.13 0.98 -20.85
CA ILE A 25 15.30 1.39 -21.99
C ILE A 25 15.79 2.73 -22.56
N ALA A 26 16.08 3.72 -21.71
CA ALA A 26 16.55 5.04 -22.16
C ALA A 26 17.88 4.97 -22.90
N ARG A 27 18.80 4.12 -22.44
CA ARG A 27 20.10 3.86 -23.12
C ARG A 27 19.97 2.97 -24.36
N ARG A 28 18.79 2.40 -24.60
CA ARG A 28 18.53 1.42 -25.67
C ARG A 28 19.33 0.11 -25.52
N ASP A 29 19.70 -0.24 -24.30
CA ASP A 29 20.31 -1.54 -23.98
C ASP A 29 19.28 -2.66 -24.13
N VAL A 30 18.00 -2.33 -23.87
CA VAL A 30 16.82 -3.17 -24.12
C VAL A 30 15.69 -2.31 -24.71
N THR A 31 14.77 -2.96 -25.42
CA THR A 31 13.52 -2.34 -25.90
C THR A 31 12.40 -2.49 -24.86
N ILE A 32 11.38 -1.64 -24.93
CA ILE A 32 10.17 -1.78 -24.10
C ILE A 32 9.52 -3.15 -24.32
N ALA A 33 9.45 -3.61 -25.56
CA ALA A 33 8.88 -4.92 -25.91
C ALA A 33 9.61 -6.09 -25.25
N GLU A 34 10.93 -6.04 -25.17
CA GLU A 34 11.75 -7.07 -24.51
C GLU A 34 11.57 -7.06 -23.00
N VAL A 35 11.50 -5.88 -22.37
CA VAL A 35 11.19 -5.74 -20.92
C VAL A 35 9.80 -6.32 -20.63
N HIS A 36 8.81 -6.04 -21.48
CA HIS A 36 7.45 -6.58 -21.32
C HIS A 36 7.38 -8.09 -21.55
N ALA A 37 8.14 -8.62 -22.48
CA ALA A 37 8.29 -10.07 -22.65
C ALA A 37 8.92 -10.73 -21.39
N SER A 38 9.91 -10.07 -20.77
CA SER A 38 10.51 -10.55 -19.52
C SER A 38 9.51 -10.47 -18.35
N ALA A 39 8.72 -9.40 -18.25
CA ALA A 39 7.64 -9.26 -17.26
C ALA A 39 6.57 -10.34 -17.43
N ARG A 40 6.15 -10.61 -18.68
CA ARG A 40 5.18 -11.68 -18.98
C ARG A 40 5.70 -13.03 -18.56
N ALA A 41 6.94 -13.37 -18.91
CA ALA A 41 7.56 -14.62 -18.51
C ALA A 41 7.68 -14.76 -16.99
N ALA A 42 7.99 -13.66 -16.28
CA ALA A 42 8.03 -13.63 -14.82
C ALA A 42 6.66 -13.90 -14.20
N ILE A 43 5.61 -13.26 -14.73
CA ILE A 43 4.23 -13.42 -14.28
C ILE A 43 3.73 -14.85 -14.54
N ASP A 44 3.91 -15.37 -15.75
CA ASP A 44 3.48 -16.72 -16.12
C ASP A 44 4.14 -17.79 -15.25
N ARG A 45 5.37 -17.54 -14.80
CA ARG A 45 6.13 -18.45 -13.94
C ARG A 45 5.66 -18.45 -12.48
N VAL A 46 5.34 -17.29 -11.92
CA VAL A 46 5.13 -17.13 -10.46
C VAL A 46 3.66 -16.98 -10.08
N ASN A 47 2.86 -16.27 -10.88
CA ASN A 47 1.48 -15.95 -10.52
C ASN A 47 0.60 -17.18 -10.27
N PRO A 48 0.78 -18.34 -10.96
CA PRO A 48 0.01 -19.55 -10.64
C PRO A 48 0.19 -20.07 -9.20
N ALA A 49 1.34 -19.77 -8.57
CA ALA A 49 1.63 -20.17 -7.19
C ALA A 49 1.17 -19.13 -6.16
N VAL A 50 1.16 -17.84 -6.55
CA VAL A 50 0.93 -16.70 -5.65
C VAL A 50 -0.50 -16.15 -5.78
N ASN A 51 -1.09 -16.17 -6.97
CA ASN A 51 -2.41 -15.60 -7.31
C ASN A 51 -2.52 -14.11 -6.93
N ALA A 52 -1.52 -13.34 -7.32
CA ALA A 52 -1.44 -11.90 -7.03
C ALA A 52 -2.07 -11.03 -8.12
N ILE A 53 -2.05 -11.48 -9.37
CA ILE A 53 -2.52 -10.76 -10.56
C ILE A 53 -3.77 -11.46 -11.06
N VAL A 54 -4.88 -10.71 -11.12
CA VAL A 54 -6.21 -11.22 -11.47
C VAL A 54 -6.59 -10.97 -12.93
N GLU A 55 -5.88 -10.07 -13.61
CA GLU A 55 -6.09 -9.77 -15.04
C GLU A 55 -4.81 -9.21 -15.65
N LEU A 56 -4.48 -9.65 -16.86
CA LEU A 56 -3.47 -9.03 -17.71
C LEU A 56 -4.14 -8.32 -18.89
N TYR A 57 -3.57 -7.20 -19.30
CA TYR A 57 -4.06 -6.40 -20.42
C TYR A 57 -3.27 -6.76 -21.68
N GLU A 58 -3.78 -7.71 -22.48
CA GLU A 58 -3.09 -8.27 -23.65
C GLU A 58 -2.75 -7.19 -24.68
N ASP A 59 -3.60 -6.17 -24.84
CA ASP A 59 -3.34 -5.02 -25.70
C ASP A 59 -2.04 -4.28 -25.34
N ARG A 60 -1.65 -4.31 -24.07
CA ARG A 60 -0.42 -3.68 -23.58
C ARG A 60 0.83 -4.49 -23.84
N PHE A 61 0.71 -5.80 -24.05
CA PHE A 61 1.78 -6.66 -24.51
C PHE A 61 1.88 -6.67 -26.03
N ASP A 62 0.77 -6.54 -26.77
CA ASP A 62 0.76 -6.45 -28.23
C ASP A 62 1.39 -5.14 -28.74
N THR A 63 1.16 -4.02 -28.04
CA THR A 63 1.65 -2.68 -28.40
C THR A 63 2.27 -1.95 -27.18
N PRO A 64 3.39 -2.46 -26.62
CA PRO A 64 3.91 -2.06 -25.32
C PRO A 64 4.44 -0.62 -25.26
N ASP A 65 4.79 -0.01 -26.37
CA ASP A 65 5.30 1.37 -26.51
C ASP A 65 4.23 2.40 -26.88
N GLN A 66 3.00 1.94 -27.22
CA GLN A 66 1.95 2.82 -27.68
C GLN A 66 1.31 3.61 -26.53
N GLY A 67 1.19 4.93 -26.71
CA GLY A 67 0.47 5.82 -25.78
C GLY A 67 1.14 5.98 -24.41
N LEU A 68 2.43 5.67 -24.29
CA LEU A 68 3.18 5.90 -23.07
C LEU A 68 3.55 7.37 -22.90
N GLY A 69 3.45 7.87 -21.66
CA GLY A 69 4.02 9.15 -21.26
C GLY A 69 5.56 9.20 -21.40
N THR A 70 6.10 10.40 -21.27
CA THR A 70 7.54 10.67 -21.43
C THR A 70 8.26 10.82 -20.08
N GLY A 71 7.59 10.50 -18.98
CA GLY A 71 8.13 10.63 -17.64
C GLY A 71 9.27 9.64 -17.30
N PRO A 72 9.81 9.73 -16.08
CA PRO A 72 11.03 9.05 -15.69
C PRO A 72 10.94 7.52 -15.69
N MET A 73 9.73 6.96 -15.65
CA MET A 73 9.47 5.51 -15.61
C MET A 73 9.00 4.95 -16.96
N ARG A 74 9.40 5.59 -18.08
CA ARG A 74 8.91 5.20 -19.40
C ARG A 74 9.20 3.73 -19.73
N GLY A 75 8.11 2.99 -19.99
CA GLY A 75 8.16 1.59 -20.40
C GLY A 75 8.28 0.58 -19.24
N VAL A 76 8.35 1.04 -18.00
CA VAL A 76 8.39 0.14 -16.82
C VAL A 76 7.03 -0.54 -16.63
N PRO A 77 6.98 -1.89 -16.49
CA PRO A 77 5.74 -2.62 -16.20
C PRO A 77 5.11 -2.20 -14.87
N PHE A 78 3.81 -1.94 -14.87
CA PHE A 78 3.04 -1.47 -13.72
C PHE A 78 1.71 -2.22 -13.60
N LEU A 79 1.24 -2.45 -12.37
CA LEU A 79 -0.05 -3.08 -12.08
C LEU A 79 -0.93 -2.14 -11.26
N ILE A 80 -2.22 -2.05 -11.59
CA ILE A 80 -3.22 -1.33 -10.80
C ILE A 80 -3.86 -2.26 -9.77
N LYS A 81 -4.18 -1.77 -8.59
CA LYS A 81 -5.02 -2.46 -7.61
C LYS A 81 -6.48 -2.46 -8.07
N ASP A 82 -7.20 -3.53 -7.82
CA ASP A 82 -8.60 -3.70 -8.23
C ASP A 82 -9.62 -2.85 -7.43
N VAL A 83 -9.20 -1.70 -6.93
CA VAL A 83 -10.03 -0.77 -6.17
C VAL A 83 -9.36 0.60 -6.09
N SER A 84 -10.12 1.62 -5.75
CA SER A 84 -9.75 3.02 -5.47
C SER A 84 -9.60 3.86 -6.73
N ASP A 85 -8.48 3.76 -7.45
CA ASP A 85 -8.16 4.66 -8.53
C ASP A 85 -8.63 4.12 -9.90
N HIS A 86 -9.06 5.03 -10.76
CA HIS A 86 -9.82 4.72 -11.96
C HIS A 86 -8.97 4.85 -13.22
N PHE A 87 -8.72 3.74 -13.90
CA PHE A 87 -8.15 3.73 -15.25
C PHE A 87 -9.27 3.50 -16.27
N GLY A 88 -9.66 4.53 -16.98
CA GLY A 88 -10.75 4.51 -17.96
C GLY A 88 -10.62 3.38 -18.96
N GLY A 89 -11.73 2.67 -19.21
CA GLY A 89 -11.77 1.50 -20.09
C GLY A 89 -11.21 0.20 -19.47
N ARG A 90 -10.80 0.21 -18.18
CA ARG A 90 -10.32 -0.98 -17.47
C ARG A 90 -11.32 -1.40 -16.41
N LYS A 91 -11.31 -2.70 -16.06
CA LYS A 91 -12.17 -3.23 -14.99
C LYS A 91 -11.70 -2.76 -13.62
N MET A 92 -12.67 -2.54 -12.72
CA MET A 92 -12.48 -2.34 -11.29
C MET A 92 -13.60 -3.13 -10.58
N GLU A 93 -13.28 -4.33 -10.14
CA GLU A 93 -14.26 -5.27 -9.59
C GLU A 93 -14.32 -5.24 -8.06
N ASN A 94 -13.46 -4.44 -7.41
CA ASN A 94 -13.38 -4.29 -5.94
C ASN A 94 -13.23 -5.63 -5.20
N GLY A 95 -12.65 -6.64 -5.83
CA GLY A 95 -12.58 -8.01 -5.31
C GLY A 95 -13.95 -8.67 -5.09
N SER A 96 -15.04 -8.12 -5.63
CA SER A 96 -16.42 -8.48 -5.30
C SER A 96 -17.20 -9.02 -6.49
N ARG A 97 -18.00 -10.07 -6.25
CA ARG A 97 -18.98 -10.57 -7.21
C ARG A 97 -20.04 -9.53 -7.56
N LEU A 98 -20.33 -8.59 -6.64
CA LEU A 98 -21.21 -7.46 -6.90
C LEU A 98 -20.75 -6.64 -8.09
N CYS A 99 -19.43 -6.39 -8.18
CA CYS A 99 -18.82 -5.56 -9.20
C CYS A 99 -18.23 -6.34 -10.38
N ALA A 100 -18.41 -7.66 -10.45
CA ALA A 100 -17.81 -8.49 -11.50
C ALA A 100 -18.11 -7.96 -12.91
N GLY A 101 -17.06 -7.67 -13.69
CA GLY A 101 -17.14 -7.12 -15.04
C GLY A 101 -17.37 -5.62 -15.13
N TYR A 102 -17.44 -4.87 -14.03
CA TYR A 102 -17.59 -3.43 -14.08
C TYR A 102 -16.34 -2.76 -14.68
N VAL A 103 -16.55 -1.90 -15.69
CA VAL A 103 -15.51 -1.14 -16.37
C VAL A 103 -15.68 0.32 -16.01
N VAL A 104 -14.63 0.97 -15.51
CA VAL A 104 -14.66 2.41 -15.19
C VAL A 104 -14.65 3.25 -16.46
N PRO A 105 -15.46 4.34 -16.55
CA PRO A 105 -15.61 5.09 -17.79
C PRO A 105 -14.43 5.99 -18.09
N GLU A 106 -13.78 6.57 -17.08
CA GLU A 106 -12.82 7.67 -17.25
C GLU A 106 -11.64 7.52 -16.28
N ASP A 107 -10.51 8.13 -16.63
CA ASP A 107 -9.35 8.26 -15.77
C ASP A 107 -9.60 9.29 -14.67
N ASP A 108 -9.19 8.97 -13.45
CA ASP A 108 -9.00 9.97 -12.41
C ASP A 108 -7.62 10.64 -12.48
N HIS A 109 -7.36 11.56 -11.56
CA HIS A 109 -6.07 12.28 -11.53
C HIS A 109 -4.90 11.34 -11.24
N TYR A 110 -5.08 10.33 -10.38
CA TYR A 110 -4.05 9.33 -10.12
C TYR A 110 -3.65 8.60 -11.42
N ALA A 111 -4.63 8.09 -12.15
CA ALA A 111 -4.40 7.41 -13.42
C ALA A 111 -3.70 8.30 -14.45
N GLN A 112 -4.08 9.58 -14.53
CA GLN A 112 -3.43 10.55 -15.41
C GLN A 112 -1.95 10.75 -15.03
N MET A 113 -1.65 10.91 -13.73
CA MET A 113 -0.28 11.07 -13.24
C MET A 113 0.57 9.80 -13.45
N VAL A 114 -0.01 8.62 -13.21
CA VAL A 114 0.64 7.33 -13.50
C VAL A 114 0.96 7.20 -14.98
N LYS A 115 0.02 7.51 -15.88
CA LYS A 115 0.26 7.51 -17.33
C LYS A 115 1.36 8.51 -17.72
N ALA A 116 1.35 9.72 -17.14
CA ALA A 116 2.36 10.76 -17.38
C ALA A 116 3.76 10.32 -16.91
N SER A 117 3.88 9.54 -15.83
CA SER A 117 5.16 8.97 -15.37
C SER A 117 5.84 8.07 -16.40
N GLY A 118 5.08 7.57 -17.38
CA GLY A 118 5.56 6.74 -18.48
C GLY A 118 5.51 5.24 -18.20
N VAL A 119 5.08 4.79 -17.03
CA VAL A 119 4.90 3.35 -16.78
C VAL A 119 3.88 2.74 -17.75
N ASN A 120 4.01 1.47 -18.04
CA ASN A 120 3.05 0.73 -18.82
C ASN A 120 2.15 -0.11 -17.92
N LEU A 121 0.87 0.23 -17.86
CA LEU A 121 -0.13 -0.50 -17.10
C LEU A 121 -0.46 -1.82 -17.79
N ILE A 122 0.06 -2.94 -17.26
CA ILE A 122 -0.04 -4.26 -17.88
C ILE A 122 -1.09 -5.19 -17.28
N GLY A 123 -1.73 -4.80 -16.18
CA GLY A 123 -2.72 -5.64 -15.52
C GLY A 123 -3.19 -5.11 -14.19
N ARG A 124 -3.92 -5.97 -13.48
CA ARG A 124 -4.63 -5.65 -12.24
C ARG A 124 -4.30 -6.66 -11.14
N THR A 125 -4.04 -6.17 -9.92
CA THR A 125 -3.72 -6.99 -8.74
C THR A 125 -4.94 -7.28 -7.88
N ALA A 126 -4.91 -8.41 -7.19
CA ALA A 126 -5.92 -8.83 -6.22
C ALA A 126 -6.03 -7.86 -5.03
N THR A 127 -7.23 -7.72 -4.50
CA THR A 127 -7.58 -7.02 -3.27
C THR A 127 -8.67 -7.81 -2.53
N PRO A 128 -8.78 -7.76 -1.19
CA PRO A 128 -9.96 -8.29 -0.52
C PRO A 128 -11.22 -7.49 -0.90
N GLU A 129 -12.37 -8.06 -0.73
CA GLU A 129 -13.64 -7.44 -1.09
C GLU A 129 -13.77 -6.04 -0.46
N PHE A 130 -14.00 -5.00 -1.30
CA PHE A 130 -14.09 -3.58 -0.95
C PHE A 130 -12.91 -3.04 -0.12
N SER A 131 -11.76 -3.71 -0.17
CA SER A 131 -10.56 -3.36 0.62
C SER A 131 -10.73 -3.43 2.14
N MET A 132 -11.67 -4.23 2.64
CA MET A 132 -12.10 -4.23 4.04
C MET A 132 -11.45 -5.33 4.91
N ALA A 133 -10.44 -6.05 4.44
CA ALA A 133 -9.77 -7.09 5.23
C ALA A 133 -8.24 -7.03 5.15
N LEU A 134 -7.63 -7.61 6.17
CA LEU A 134 -6.18 -7.81 6.29
C LEU A 134 -5.66 -8.97 5.42
N THR A 135 -6.52 -9.84 4.93
CA THR A 135 -6.17 -10.93 4.02
C THR A 135 -6.73 -10.69 2.64
N THR A 136 -5.86 -10.77 1.62
CA THR A 136 -6.25 -10.68 0.22
C THR A 136 -6.73 -12.04 -0.28
N ALA A 137 -7.98 -12.33 0.00
CA ALA A 137 -8.69 -13.53 -0.41
C ALA A 137 -10.15 -13.18 -0.71
N THR A 138 -10.69 -13.65 -1.84
CA THR A 138 -12.08 -13.34 -2.24
C THR A 138 -12.75 -14.54 -2.86
N LEU A 139 -14.09 -14.56 -2.79
CA LEU A 139 -14.90 -15.54 -3.53
C LEU A 139 -14.86 -15.31 -5.05
N LEU A 140 -14.46 -14.12 -5.50
CA LEU A 140 -14.35 -13.81 -6.93
C LEU A 140 -13.04 -14.33 -7.54
N HIS A 141 -11.90 -14.13 -6.86
CA HIS A 141 -10.56 -14.38 -7.42
C HIS A 141 -9.74 -15.44 -6.66
N GLY A 142 -10.24 -15.93 -5.53
CA GLY A 142 -9.51 -16.86 -4.67
C GLY A 142 -8.53 -16.17 -3.74
N GLU A 143 -7.65 -16.97 -3.14
CA GLU A 143 -6.64 -16.52 -2.17
C GLU A 143 -5.36 -16.06 -2.85
N THR A 144 -4.82 -14.93 -2.43
CA THR A 144 -3.44 -14.53 -2.72
C THR A 144 -2.53 -15.08 -1.63
N HIS A 145 -1.48 -15.78 -2.02
CA HIS A 145 -0.52 -16.39 -1.11
C HIS A 145 0.71 -15.52 -0.91
N ASN A 146 1.18 -15.45 0.32
CA ASN A 146 2.43 -14.74 0.63
C ASN A 146 3.62 -15.43 -0.06
N PRO A 147 4.44 -14.71 -0.85
CA PRO A 147 5.57 -15.28 -1.56
C PRO A 147 6.62 -15.92 -0.63
N TRP A 148 6.67 -15.52 0.64
CA TRP A 148 7.57 -16.08 1.64
C TRP A 148 7.05 -17.40 2.21
N LYS A 149 5.72 -17.57 2.29
CA LYS A 149 5.13 -18.79 2.84
C LYS A 149 3.72 -19.00 2.30
N ARG A 150 3.53 -20.05 1.49
CA ARG A 150 2.24 -20.39 0.93
C ARG A 150 1.19 -20.64 2.03
N GLY A 151 -0.06 -20.18 1.80
CA GLY A 151 -1.15 -20.28 2.77
C GLY A 151 -1.13 -19.21 3.86
N TYR A 152 -0.14 -18.31 3.80
CA TYR A 152 -0.05 -17.13 4.68
C TYR A 152 -0.51 -15.87 3.96
N SER A 153 -1.03 -14.93 4.76
CA SER A 153 -1.57 -13.68 4.26
C SER A 153 -0.49 -12.75 3.70
N THR A 154 -0.81 -12.08 2.61
CA THR A 154 -0.02 -10.97 2.06
C THR A 154 -0.32 -9.66 2.76
N SER A 155 -1.10 -9.70 3.84
CA SER A 155 -1.82 -8.56 4.36
C SER A 155 -2.87 -8.03 3.36
N GLY A 156 -3.54 -6.97 3.71
CA GLY A 156 -4.56 -6.27 2.94
C GLY A 156 -4.53 -4.77 3.19
N SER A 157 -5.15 -4.09 2.31
CA SER A 157 -5.91 -4.52 1.15
C SER A 157 -5.09 -4.54 -0.15
N SER A 158 -3.84 -4.02 -0.20
CA SER A 158 -2.97 -4.08 -1.39
C SER A 158 -2.10 -5.33 -1.42
N GLY A 159 -2.63 -6.49 -0.95
CA GLY A 159 -1.84 -7.71 -0.81
C GLY A 159 -1.39 -8.32 -2.15
N GLY A 160 -2.22 -8.23 -3.19
CA GLY A 160 -1.82 -8.65 -4.55
C GLY A 160 -0.64 -7.82 -5.07
N ALA A 161 -0.65 -6.50 -4.85
CA ALA A 161 0.47 -5.63 -5.22
C ALA A 161 1.74 -5.97 -4.44
N GLY A 162 1.63 -6.16 -3.11
CA GLY A 162 2.75 -6.57 -2.25
C GLY A 162 3.38 -7.89 -2.71
N ALA A 163 2.56 -8.89 -3.01
CA ALA A 163 3.00 -10.19 -3.48
C ALA A 163 3.64 -10.12 -4.88
N ALA A 164 3.07 -9.34 -5.82
CA ALA A 164 3.61 -9.17 -7.17
C ALA A 164 4.99 -8.52 -7.16
N VAL A 165 5.17 -7.47 -6.34
CA VAL A 165 6.45 -6.76 -6.19
C VAL A 165 7.49 -7.62 -5.46
N ALA A 166 7.10 -8.25 -4.34
CA ALA A 166 8.00 -9.09 -3.55
C ALA A 166 8.53 -10.30 -4.32
N SER A 167 7.71 -10.89 -5.18
CA SER A 167 8.09 -12.05 -5.99
C SER A 167 8.86 -11.70 -7.27
N GLY A 168 9.03 -10.40 -7.58
CA GLY A 168 9.78 -9.93 -8.74
C GLY A 168 9.00 -9.98 -10.05
N MET A 169 7.67 -10.16 -10.03
CA MET A 169 6.83 -10.14 -11.24
C MET A 169 6.80 -8.75 -11.88
N VAL A 170 6.76 -7.71 -11.07
CA VAL A 170 6.89 -6.30 -11.49
C VAL A 170 7.71 -5.53 -10.45
N PRO A 171 8.42 -4.46 -10.83
CA PRO A 171 9.17 -3.65 -9.87
C PRO A 171 8.28 -2.73 -9.01
N ILE A 172 7.14 -2.29 -9.55
CA ILE A 172 6.26 -1.28 -8.97
C ILE A 172 4.80 -1.69 -9.19
N ALA A 173 3.96 -1.53 -8.17
CA ALA A 173 2.52 -1.72 -8.29
C ALA A 173 1.76 -0.69 -7.45
N HIS A 174 0.55 -0.30 -7.91
CA HIS A 174 -0.37 0.58 -7.20
C HIS A 174 -0.79 0.01 -5.86
N SER A 175 -0.93 0.90 -4.89
CA SER A 175 -1.51 0.62 -3.57
C SER A 175 -2.33 1.80 -3.05
N SER A 176 -3.29 1.52 -2.19
CA SER A 176 -4.04 2.53 -1.45
C SER A 176 -4.12 2.15 0.03
N ASP A 177 -4.25 3.13 0.92
CA ASP A 177 -4.10 2.94 2.36
C ASP A 177 -5.04 3.87 3.13
N ILE A 178 -6.10 3.30 3.73
CA ILE A 178 -7.05 4.00 4.60
C ILE A 178 -6.82 3.70 6.09
N GLY A 179 -6.15 2.57 6.40
CA GLY A 179 -5.87 2.13 7.77
C GLY A 179 -4.58 1.33 7.89
N GLY A 180 -3.77 1.27 6.81
CA GLY A 180 -2.53 0.49 6.75
C GLY A 180 -2.37 -0.32 5.47
N SER A 181 -3.27 -0.17 4.51
CA SER A 181 -3.38 -1.08 3.34
C SER A 181 -2.27 -0.96 2.28
N THR A 182 -1.32 -0.03 2.41
CA THR A 182 -0.02 -0.02 1.71
C THR A 182 1.07 -0.58 2.61
N ARG A 183 1.10 -0.12 3.86
CA ARG A 183 2.16 -0.41 4.83
C ARG A 183 2.12 -1.85 5.35
N GLY A 184 0.93 -2.40 5.60
CA GLY A 184 0.74 -3.79 6.01
C GLY A 184 1.25 -4.79 4.97
N PRO A 185 0.79 -4.72 3.70
CA PRO A 185 1.36 -5.52 2.61
C PRO A 185 2.87 -5.33 2.44
N ALA A 186 3.40 -4.11 2.58
CA ALA A 186 4.84 -3.87 2.56
C ALA A 186 5.55 -4.66 3.68
N ALA A 187 5.03 -4.61 4.90
CA ALA A 187 5.60 -5.30 6.06
C ALA A 187 5.59 -6.82 5.90
N TRP A 188 4.45 -7.40 5.47
CA TRP A 188 4.27 -8.85 5.40
C TRP A 188 4.84 -9.48 4.13
N CYS A 189 5.01 -8.71 3.05
CA CYS A 189 5.65 -9.19 1.82
C CYS A 189 7.14 -8.82 1.71
N GLY A 190 7.66 -7.95 2.59
CA GLY A 190 9.07 -7.55 2.57
C GLY A 190 9.40 -6.55 1.45
N THR A 191 8.51 -5.59 1.23
CA THR A 191 8.65 -4.51 0.25
C THR A 191 8.70 -3.15 0.94
N VAL A 192 8.88 -2.08 0.17
CA VAL A 192 8.79 -0.69 0.63
C VAL A 192 7.37 -0.18 0.34
N GLY A 193 6.72 0.40 1.35
CA GLY A 193 5.38 0.98 1.19
C GLY A 193 5.28 2.33 1.89
N LEU A 194 5.06 3.39 1.11
CA LEU A 194 4.88 4.76 1.60
C LEU A 194 3.39 5.13 1.57
N HIS A 195 2.86 5.54 2.71
CA HIS A 195 1.62 6.30 2.83
C HIS A 195 1.98 7.79 2.80
N PRO A 196 1.63 8.57 1.78
CA PRO A 196 1.95 9.99 1.72
C PRO A 196 1.01 10.83 2.60
N SER A 197 1.35 12.08 2.83
CA SER A 197 0.49 13.03 3.54
C SER A 197 -0.85 13.22 2.84
N ARG A 198 -1.91 13.46 3.61
CA ARG A 198 -3.23 13.81 3.07
C ARG A 198 -3.13 14.94 2.06
N GLY A 199 -3.74 14.73 0.88
CA GLY A 199 -3.71 15.68 -0.24
C GLY A 199 -2.39 15.74 -1.00
N ARG A 200 -1.42 14.85 -0.71
CA ARG A 200 -0.20 14.75 -1.51
C ARG A 200 -0.47 14.14 -2.88
N VAL A 201 -1.36 13.17 -2.94
CA VAL A 201 -1.82 12.52 -4.17
C VAL A 201 -3.32 12.80 -4.31
N SER A 202 -3.75 13.24 -5.49
CA SER A 202 -5.13 13.66 -5.75
C SER A 202 -6.05 12.46 -5.93
N TYR A 203 -7.26 12.56 -5.37
CA TYR A 203 -8.41 11.66 -5.65
C TYR A 203 -9.42 12.24 -6.66
N GLY A 204 -9.12 13.43 -7.19
CA GLY A 204 -10.01 14.09 -8.16
C GLY A 204 -10.08 13.37 -9.53
N PRO A 205 -10.99 13.83 -10.38
CA PRO A 205 -11.90 14.97 -10.17
C PRO A 205 -13.20 14.60 -9.44
N ALA A 206 -13.54 13.29 -9.36
CA ALA A 206 -14.84 12.85 -8.83
C ALA A 206 -14.95 12.96 -7.31
N MET A 207 -13.83 12.84 -6.60
CA MET A 207 -13.77 12.95 -5.14
C MET A 207 -12.78 14.02 -4.73
N SER A 208 -13.08 14.77 -3.67
CA SER A 208 -12.14 15.68 -3.02
C SER A 208 -11.20 14.93 -2.08
N GLU A 209 -11.69 13.85 -1.50
CA GLU A 209 -10.97 12.96 -0.58
C GLU A 209 -11.66 11.60 -0.56
N SER A 210 -10.98 10.56 -0.13
CA SER A 210 -11.54 9.22 0.03
C SER A 210 -11.51 8.82 1.51
N GLY A 211 -12.61 8.20 1.98
CA GLY A 211 -12.75 7.72 3.36
C GLY A 211 -12.54 8.83 4.40
N ASP A 212 -13.27 9.95 4.29
CA ASP A 212 -13.19 11.11 5.19
C ASP A 212 -11.75 11.68 5.31
N GLY A 213 -11.01 11.64 4.21
CA GLY A 213 -9.62 12.09 4.15
C GLY A 213 -8.61 11.15 4.83
N LEU A 214 -9.01 9.94 5.18
CA LEU A 214 -8.14 8.94 5.78
C LEU A 214 -7.34 8.15 4.74
N ALA A 215 -7.87 8.00 3.53
CA ALA A 215 -7.23 7.25 2.46
C ALA A 215 -6.16 8.06 1.72
N GLN A 216 -5.08 7.38 1.30
CA GLN A 216 -4.12 7.90 0.34
C GLN A 216 -3.70 6.81 -0.65
N SER A 217 -3.57 7.20 -1.93
CA SER A 217 -3.02 6.34 -2.98
C SER A 217 -1.51 6.51 -3.10
N SER A 218 -0.82 5.43 -3.44
CA SER A 218 0.63 5.38 -3.55
C SER A 218 1.05 4.17 -4.40
N VAL A 219 2.29 3.72 -4.20
CA VAL A 219 2.85 2.52 -4.81
C VAL A 219 3.58 1.65 -3.79
N LEU A 220 3.68 0.36 -4.07
CA LEU A 220 4.61 -0.58 -3.46
C LEU A 220 5.80 -0.77 -4.39
N THR A 221 7.01 -0.76 -3.82
CA THR A 221 8.28 -0.88 -4.53
C THR A 221 9.25 -1.78 -3.77
N ARG A 222 10.43 -2.04 -4.33
CA ARG A 222 11.51 -2.75 -3.64
C ARG A 222 12.64 -1.83 -3.16
N THR A 223 12.71 -0.62 -3.69
CA THR A 223 13.82 0.32 -3.42
C THR A 223 13.31 1.70 -3.05
N MET A 224 14.12 2.43 -2.29
CA MET A 224 13.82 3.82 -1.95
C MET A 224 13.81 4.73 -3.18
N ARG A 225 14.64 4.44 -4.20
CA ARG A 225 14.69 5.29 -5.40
C ARG A 225 13.43 5.17 -6.24
N ASP A 226 12.86 3.97 -6.40
CA ASP A 226 11.56 3.82 -7.07
C ASP A 226 10.44 4.51 -6.30
N THR A 227 10.45 4.39 -4.96
CA THR A 227 9.48 5.10 -4.10
C THR A 227 9.56 6.61 -4.29
N ALA A 228 10.76 7.18 -4.24
CA ALA A 228 10.98 8.63 -4.39
C ALA A 228 10.60 9.13 -5.80
N THR A 229 11.01 8.41 -6.85
CA THR A 229 10.71 8.78 -8.24
C THR A 229 9.19 8.72 -8.52
N MET A 230 8.50 7.69 -8.01
CA MET A 230 7.04 7.62 -8.16
C MET A 230 6.33 8.67 -7.31
N LEU A 231 6.82 8.99 -6.10
CA LEU A 231 6.26 10.07 -5.30
C LEU A 231 6.38 11.42 -6.00
N ASP A 232 7.51 11.71 -6.66
CA ASP A 232 7.66 12.92 -7.49
C ASP A 232 6.63 12.97 -8.61
N ALA A 233 6.42 11.85 -9.30
CA ALA A 233 5.48 11.75 -10.41
C ALA A 233 4.00 11.88 -9.98
N LEU A 234 3.67 11.42 -8.76
CA LEU A 234 2.29 11.40 -8.23
C LEU A 234 1.95 12.65 -7.40
N SER A 235 2.95 13.47 -7.01
CA SER A 235 2.76 14.64 -6.13
C SER A 235 2.52 15.94 -6.90
N ILE A 236 1.72 15.86 -7.98
CA ILE A 236 1.39 17.02 -8.82
C ILE A 236 0.07 17.62 -8.31
N PRO A 237 0.09 18.84 -7.73
CA PRO A 237 -1.12 19.49 -7.26
C PRO A 237 -2.13 19.69 -8.39
N GLN A 238 -3.38 19.38 -8.11
CA GLN A 238 -4.49 19.59 -9.03
C GLN A 238 -5.34 20.80 -8.59
N PRO A 239 -5.92 21.57 -9.52
CA PRO A 239 -6.81 22.67 -9.17
C PRO A 239 -8.03 22.17 -8.37
N GLY A 240 -8.34 22.85 -7.26
CA GLY A 240 -9.52 22.54 -6.45
C GLY A 240 -9.29 21.52 -5.34
N GLU A 241 -8.06 21.07 -5.11
CA GLU A 241 -7.75 20.17 -4.00
C GLU A 241 -8.05 20.81 -2.64
N PRO A 242 -8.74 20.10 -1.73
CA PRO A 242 -9.10 20.64 -0.41
C PRO A 242 -7.91 20.66 0.56
N PHE A 243 -6.91 19.82 0.35
CA PHE A 243 -5.71 19.73 1.19
C PHE A 243 -4.46 19.99 0.36
N ILE A 244 -3.63 20.93 0.84
CA ILE A 244 -2.37 21.31 0.17
C ILE A 244 -1.24 21.13 1.20
N PRO A 245 -0.65 19.93 1.30
CA PRO A 245 0.47 19.69 2.19
C PRO A 245 1.70 20.50 1.76
N ARG A 246 2.56 20.83 2.74
CA ARG A 246 3.83 21.48 2.47
C ARG A 246 4.60 20.72 1.36
N LYS A 247 5.14 21.45 0.40
CA LYS A 247 6.02 20.90 -0.63
C LYS A 247 7.49 21.02 -0.19
N PRO A 248 8.34 20.01 -0.42
CA PRO A 248 9.79 20.19 -0.25
C PRO A 248 10.32 21.17 -1.30
N ASP A 249 11.52 21.70 -1.06
CA ASP A 249 12.20 22.68 -1.91
C ASP A 249 12.86 22.06 -3.16
N ARG A 250 12.98 20.76 -3.20
CA ARG A 250 13.56 19.97 -4.31
C ARG A 250 12.77 18.66 -4.50
N PRO A 251 12.93 17.95 -5.63
CA PRO A 251 12.30 16.64 -5.85
C PRO A 251 12.65 15.64 -4.75
N TYR A 252 11.74 14.71 -4.47
CA TYR A 252 11.95 13.65 -3.47
C TYR A 252 13.17 12.77 -3.82
N ALA A 253 13.41 12.50 -5.10
CA ALA A 253 14.57 11.74 -5.56
C ALA A 253 15.91 12.38 -5.16
N ASP A 254 15.97 13.68 -4.96
CA ASP A 254 17.19 14.38 -4.53
C ASP A 254 17.55 14.11 -3.05
N PHE A 255 16.59 13.66 -2.23
CA PHE A 255 16.81 13.31 -0.83
C PHE A 255 17.40 11.90 -0.61
N LEU A 256 17.54 11.11 -1.67
CA LEU A 256 18.16 9.78 -1.62
C LEU A 256 19.66 9.80 -1.32
N ARG A 257 20.29 10.99 -1.30
CA ARG A 257 21.71 11.16 -0.95
C ARG A 257 22.00 10.91 0.52
N GLY A 258 20.97 10.87 1.40
CA GLY A 258 21.14 10.75 2.84
C GLY A 258 21.80 11.96 3.49
N ASP A 259 21.69 13.13 2.84
CA ASP A 259 22.28 14.41 3.29
C ASP A 259 21.32 15.25 4.16
N GLY A 260 20.23 14.62 4.63
CA GLY A 260 19.23 15.25 5.48
C GLY A 260 19.76 15.68 6.87
N PRO A 261 19.00 16.54 7.56
CA PRO A 261 19.35 16.96 8.92
C PRO A 261 19.28 15.77 9.89
N ARG A 262 20.01 15.84 11.01
CA ARG A 262 19.87 14.86 12.09
C ARG A 262 18.57 15.09 12.84
N LEU A 263 17.72 14.06 12.90
CA LEU A 263 16.35 14.10 13.36
C LEU A 263 16.22 13.68 14.83
N LYS A 264 15.17 14.16 15.49
CA LYS A 264 14.73 13.69 16.79
C LYS A 264 13.71 12.58 16.57
N ILE A 265 14.05 11.37 16.97
CA ILE A 265 13.26 10.16 16.75
C ILE A 265 12.76 9.64 18.07
N GLY A 266 11.43 9.58 18.24
CA GLY A 266 10.83 8.81 19.30
C GLY A 266 10.58 7.39 18.82
N PHE A 267 10.84 6.36 19.64
CA PHE A 267 10.49 4.99 19.29
C PHE A 267 9.69 4.31 20.38
N SER A 268 8.83 3.37 20.01
CA SER A 268 8.10 2.53 20.94
C SER A 268 7.82 1.16 20.34
N THR A 269 7.87 0.15 21.19
CA THR A 269 7.43 -1.22 20.90
C THR A 269 6.29 -1.65 21.83
N ALA A 270 5.80 -0.74 22.67
CA ALA A 270 4.67 -1.02 23.56
C ALA A 270 3.38 -1.22 22.74
N PRO A 271 2.57 -2.24 23.04
CA PRO A 271 1.30 -2.45 22.37
C PRO A 271 0.35 -1.27 22.61
N LEU A 272 -0.43 -0.90 21.61
CA LEU A 272 -1.41 0.18 21.65
C LEU A 272 -2.83 -0.33 21.99
N MET A 273 -3.02 -1.65 22.03
CA MET A 273 -4.26 -2.32 22.44
C MET A 273 -3.91 -3.64 23.14
N ASP A 274 -4.92 -4.33 23.67
CA ASP A 274 -4.75 -5.63 24.34
C ASP A 274 -4.44 -6.76 23.33
N ALA A 275 -3.26 -6.64 22.70
CA ALA A 275 -2.71 -7.64 21.79
C ALA A 275 -1.18 -7.51 21.81
N PRO A 276 -0.44 -8.62 22.05
CA PRO A 276 1.00 -8.55 22.21
C PRO A 276 1.72 -8.21 20.91
N VAL A 277 2.85 -7.52 21.05
CA VAL A 277 3.82 -7.37 19.96
C VAL A 277 4.75 -8.57 19.99
N ASP A 278 4.98 -9.18 18.83
CA ASP A 278 5.93 -10.28 18.68
C ASP A 278 7.33 -9.85 19.15
N PRO A 279 8.02 -10.66 19.96
CA PRO A 279 9.32 -10.29 20.52
C PRO A 279 10.40 -10.00 19.46
N GLU A 280 10.41 -10.71 18.33
CA GLU A 280 11.38 -10.47 17.25
C GLU A 280 11.03 -9.20 16.45
N VAL A 281 9.74 -8.89 16.32
CA VAL A 281 9.30 -7.61 15.77
C VAL A 281 9.75 -6.46 16.66
N ALA A 282 9.50 -6.56 17.97
CA ALA A 282 9.92 -5.53 18.92
C ALA A 282 11.45 -5.37 18.95
N GLU A 283 12.22 -6.47 18.90
CA GLU A 283 13.69 -6.40 18.85
C GLU A 283 14.21 -5.78 17.55
N THR A 284 13.56 -6.06 16.42
CA THR A 284 13.91 -5.43 15.13
C THR A 284 13.75 -3.91 15.20
N VAL A 285 12.70 -3.40 15.84
CA VAL A 285 12.51 -1.95 16.06
C VAL A 285 13.61 -1.38 16.95
N ARG A 286 13.98 -2.07 18.05
CA ARG A 286 15.09 -1.63 18.92
C ARG A 286 16.44 -1.63 18.19
N GLN A 287 16.70 -2.63 17.33
CA GLN A 287 17.91 -2.67 16.50
C GLN A 287 17.93 -1.50 15.51
N THR A 288 16.79 -1.19 14.90
CA THR A 288 16.66 -0.03 14.03
C THR A 288 16.90 1.27 14.79
N ALA A 289 16.38 1.41 16.01
CA ALA A 289 16.62 2.56 16.87
C ALA A 289 18.13 2.75 17.16
N ARG A 290 18.83 1.69 17.53
CA ARG A 290 20.31 1.72 17.74
C ARG A 290 21.07 2.06 16.44
N MET A 291 20.61 1.54 15.30
CA MET A 291 21.23 1.87 14.00
C MET A 291 21.07 3.37 13.67
N LEU A 292 19.89 3.94 13.87
CA LEU A 292 19.64 5.36 13.67
C LEU A 292 20.45 6.25 14.61
N GLU A 293 20.67 5.82 15.87
CA GLU A 293 21.54 6.50 16.81
C GLU A 293 23.00 6.50 16.33
N ASN A 294 23.49 5.34 15.84
CA ASN A 294 24.84 5.21 15.26
C ASN A 294 25.01 6.06 13.99
N LEU A 295 23.93 6.30 13.23
CA LEU A 295 23.91 7.22 12.09
C LEU A 295 23.87 8.71 12.54
N GLY A 296 23.81 8.97 13.85
CA GLY A 296 23.90 10.32 14.43
C GLY A 296 22.55 11.01 14.69
N HIS A 297 21.43 10.31 14.59
CA HIS A 297 20.13 10.83 14.97
C HIS A 297 19.96 10.82 16.52
N ARG A 298 19.05 11.63 17.04
CA ARG A 298 18.72 11.62 18.49
C ARG A 298 17.54 10.69 18.71
N VAL A 299 17.80 9.53 19.30
CA VAL A 299 16.79 8.51 19.50
C VAL A 299 16.43 8.41 20.98
N THR A 300 15.13 8.39 21.28
CA THR A 300 14.59 8.28 22.65
C THR A 300 13.38 7.36 22.67
N GLU A 301 13.20 6.58 23.73
CA GLU A 301 11.97 5.81 23.90
C GLU A 301 10.83 6.77 24.25
N SER A 302 9.93 6.99 23.30
CA SER A 302 8.80 7.90 23.40
C SER A 302 7.79 7.63 22.30
N ALA A 303 6.51 7.78 22.62
CA ALA A 303 5.39 7.67 21.67
C ALA A 303 4.31 8.69 22.03
N PRO A 304 3.46 9.11 21.07
CA PRO A 304 2.28 9.91 21.38
C PRO A 304 1.32 9.08 22.24
N ALA A 305 0.72 9.75 23.25
CA ALA A 305 -0.28 9.14 24.10
C ALA A 305 -1.68 9.35 23.49
N PHE A 306 -2.37 8.27 23.19
CA PHE A 306 -3.77 8.23 22.74
C PHE A 306 -4.37 6.86 23.04
N ASP A 307 -5.70 6.80 23.10
CA ASP A 307 -6.45 5.56 23.29
C ASP A 307 -6.85 4.99 21.92
N LEU A 308 -6.16 3.93 21.48
CA LEU A 308 -6.44 3.28 20.20
C LEU A 308 -7.78 2.55 20.21
N VAL A 309 -8.20 1.98 21.34
CA VAL A 309 -9.49 1.26 21.43
C VAL A 309 -10.66 2.23 21.26
N ALA A 310 -10.58 3.39 21.91
CA ALA A 310 -11.56 4.45 21.71
C ALA A 310 -11.51 5.04 20.30
N MET A 311 -10.30 5.16 19.71
CA MET A 311 -10.13 5.58 18.31
C MET A 311 -10.79 4.58 17.34
N ASP A 312 -10.65 3.28 17.54
CA ASP A 312 -11.28 2.25 16.70
C ASP A 312 -12.82 2.31 16.78
N ALA A 313 -13.35 2.57 17.97
CA ALA A 313 -14.80 2.76 18.14
C ALA A 313 -15.30 3.97 17.33
N MET A 314 -14.57 5.08 17.36
CA MET A 314 -14.83 6.27 16.55
C MET A 314 -14.72 5.97 15.04
N LEU A 315 -13.66 5.27 14.61
CA LEU A 315 -13.46 4.90 13.21
C LEU A 315 -14.56 3.98 12.67
N THR A 316 -15.19 3.16 13.53
CA THR A 316 -16.35 2.36 13.18
C THR A 316 -17.51 3.22 12.67
N ASP A 317 -17.79 4.33 13.34
CA ASP A 317 -18.85 5.26 12.93
C ASP A 317 -18.49 6.04 11.66
N LEU A 318 -17.20 6.23 11.34
CA LEU A 318 -16.77 6.82 10.07
C LEU A 318 -16.81 5.81 8.92
N TRP A 319 -16.15 4.66 9.07
CA TRP A 319 -15.96 3.72 7.96
C TRP A 319 -17.24 3.01 7.50
N TYR A 320 -18.22 2.85 8.40
CA TYR A 320 -19.48 2.18 8.04
C TYR A 320 -20.63 3.15 7.83
N PHE A 321 -20.46 4.44 8.12
CA PHE A 321 -21.50 5.42 7.76
C PHE A 321 -21.69 5.41 6.23
N GLU A 322 -22.93 5.23 5.80
CA GLU A 322 -23.30 5.12 4.38
C GLU A 322 -22.63 3.99 3.57
N PHE A 323 -21.99 3.00 4.21
CA PHE A 323 -21.45 1.85 3.48
C PHE A 323 -22.53 1.07 2.72
N ASP A 324 -23.76 1.02 3.23
CA ASP A 324 -24.92 0.49 2.51
C ASP A 324 -25.20 1.28 1.23
N LYS A 325 -25.16 2.60 1.27
CA LYS A 325 -25.34 3.47 0.10
C LYS A 325 -24.23 3.28 -0.94
N TYR A 326 -23.00 3.13 -0.46
CA TYR A 326 -21.87 2.86 -1.34
C TYR A 326 -22.02 1.52 -2.08
N LEU A 327 -22.44 0.46 -1.39
CA LEU A 327 -22.67 -0.84 -2.04
C LEU A 327 -23.87 -0.81 -2.99
N ASP A 328 -24.97 -0.11 -2.64
CA ASP A 328 -26.12 0.06 -3.53
C ASP A 328 -25.70 0.81 -4.81
N TRP A 329 -24.88 1.88 -4.68
CA TRP A 329 -24.34 2.64 -5.81
C TRP A 329 -23.43 1.79 -6.72
N LEU A 330 -22.60 0.91 -6.16
CA LEU A 330 -21.80 -0.05 -6.92
C LEU A 330 -22.70 -1.08 -7.63
N GLY A 331 -23.71 -1.57 -6.93
CA GLY A 331 -24.68 -2.51 -7.46
C GLY A 331 -25.43 -1.96 -8.68
N ASP A 332 -25.92 -0.73 -8.59
CA ASP A 332 -26.59 -0.04 -9.70
C ASP A 332 -25.68 0.07 -10.94
N ARG A 333 -24.42 0.42 -10.76
CA ARG A 333 -23.42 0.51 -11.85
C ARG A 333 -23.09 -0.84 -12.47
N SER A 334 -23.12 -1.88 -11.69
CA SER A 334 -22.79 -3.24 -12.12
C SER A 334 -24.04 -4.04 -12.58
N GLY A 335 -25.24 -3.45 -12.45
CA GLY A 335 -26.50 -4.09 -12.76
C GLY A 335 -26.85 -5.26 -11.83
N ARG A 336 -26.36 -5.25 -10.58
CA ARG A 336 -26.59 -6.30 -9.56
C ARG A 336 -27.12 -5.70 -8.27
N LYS A 337 -27.92 -6.50 -7.55
CA LYS A 337 -28.39 -6.13 -6.21
C LYS A 337 -27.42 -6.62 -5.14
N VAL A 338 -27.26 -5.85 -4.09
CA VAL A 338 -26.53 -6.27 -2.88
C VAL A 338 -27.31 -7.39 -2.18
N SER A 339 -26.68 -8.54 -2.03
CA SER A 339 -27.27 -9.72 -1.40
C SER A 339 -26.15 -10.68 -0.91
N PRO A 340 -26.48 -11.66 -0.03
CA PRO A 340 -25.51 -12.68 0.39
C PRO A 340 -24.88 -13.47 -0.76
N GLU A 341 -25.49 -13.53 -1.93
CA GLU A 341 -24.96 -14.20 -3.12
C GLU A 341 -23.96 -13.33 -3.87
N THR A 342 -24.06 -12.01 -3.75
CA THR A 342 -23.23 -11.05 -4.50
C THR A 342 -22.10 -10.45 -3.69
N VAL A 343 -22.15 -10.51 -2.36
CA VAL A 343 -21.08 -10.04 -1.46
C VAL A 343 -20.66 -11.14 -0.48
N GLU A 344 -19.52 -10.98 0.18
CA GLU A 344 -19.02 -11.89 1.20
C GLU A 344 -19.71 -11.65 2.55
N LYS A 345 -19.58 -12.59 3.49
CA LYS A 345 -20.31 -12.58 4.76
C LYS A 345 -20.08 -11.29 5.56
N ALA A 346 -18.82 -10.90 5.74
CA ALA A 346 -18.50 -9.68 6.49
C ALA A 346 -19.04 -8.43 5.79
N SER A 347 -18.96 -8.35 4.45
CA SER A 347 -19.57 -7.25 3.68
C SER A 347 -21.08 -7.17 3.85
N TRP A 348 -21.75 -8.33 3.89
CA TRP A 348 -23.19 -8.39 4.16
C TRP A 348 -23.52 -7.92 5.58
N ASN A 349 -22.72 -8.31 6.57
CA ASN A 349 -22.86 -7.85 7.94
C ASN A 349 -22.66 -6.33 8.03
N PHE A 350 -21.63 -5.78 7.39
CA PHE A 350 -21.35 -4.34 7.32
C PHE A 350 -22.45 -3.56 6.60
N TYR A 351 -22.97 -4.08 5.50
CA TYR A 351 -24.08 -3.47 4.77
C TYR A 351 -25.33 -3.32 5.65
N ASN A 352 -25.65 -4.32 6.47
CA ASN A 352 -26.78 -4.23 7.39
C ASN A 352 -26.47 -3.38 8.61
N PHE A 353 -25.26 -3.44 9.14
CA PHE A 353 -24.80 -2.60 10.24
C PHE A 353 -24.81 -1.10 9.89
N ALA A 354 -24.43 -0.76 8.66
CA ALA A 354 -24.43 0.62 8.17
C ALA A 354 -25.82 1.29 8.26
N LYS A 355 -26.87 0.52 7.96
CA LYS A 355 -28.28 1.01 8.03
C LYS A 355 -28.70 1.51 9.41
N GLU A 356 -28.00 1.05 10.46
CA GLU A 356 -28.28 1.42 11.85
C GLU A 356 -27.44 2.64 12.30
N ARG A 357 -26.50 3.11 11.48
CA ARG A 357 -25.66 4.24 11.82
C ARG A 357 -26.40 5.57 11.65
N SER A 358 -26.23 6.46 12.60
CA SER A 358 -26.88 7.77 12.57
C SER A 358 -25.93 8.88 12.15
N VAL A 359 -26.46 9.90 11.49
CA VAL A 359 -25.71 11.11 11.18
C VAL A 359 -25.09 11.74 12.44
N ASN A 360 -25.80 11.66 13.58
CA ASN A 360 -25.27 12.21 14.85
C ASN A 360 -24.06 11.43 15.36
N ALA A 361 -23.98 10.11 15.14
CA ALA A 361 -22.78 9.31 15.48
C ALA A 361 -21.60 9.70 14.59
N TYR A 362 -21.84 9.81 13.29
CA TYR A 362 -20.84 10.28 12.33
C TYR A 362 -20.29 11.67 12.66
N LEU A 363 -21.17 12.64 12.95
CA LEU A 363 -20.73 14.00 13.31
C LEU A 363 -19.88 14.01 14.59
N ARG A 364 -20.25 13.22 15.60
CA ARG A 364 -19.40 13.07 16.81
C ARG A 364 -18.06 12.45 16.48
N ALA A 365 -18.03 11.42 15.65
CA ALA A 365 -16.78 10.79 15.22
C ALA A 365 -15.85 11.79 14.49
N MET A 366 -16.41 12.68 13.65
CA MET A 366 -15.63 13.75 13.01
C MET A 366 -15.05 14.77 14.02
N GLU A 367 -15.75 15.07 15.11
CA GLU A 367 -15.22 15.91 16.20
C GLU A 367 -14.11 15.19 16.98
N GLU A 368 -14.30 13.92 17.31
CA GLU A 368 -13.31 13.10 17.99
C GLU A 368 -12.04 12.89 17.15
N LEU A 369 -12.18 12.70 15.83
CA LEU A 369 -11.08 12.63 14.88
C LEU A 369 -10.14 13.85 15.01
N ASN A 370 -10.70 15.06 15.16
CA ASN A 370 -9.91 16.27 15.38
C ASN A 370 -9.17 16.24 16.74
N THR A 371 -9.75 15.63 17.76
CA THR A 371 -9.11 15.47 19.08
C THR A 371 -7.85 14.60 18.98
N TYR A 372 -7.93 13.45 18.32
CA TYR A 372 -6.77 12.56 18.10
C TYR A 372 -5.69 13.23 17.27
N ARG A 373 -6.06 13.92 16.17
CA ARG A 373 -5.14 14.71 15.36
C ARG A 373 -4.31 15.69 16.20
N ARG A 374 -4.95 16.39 17.12
CA ARG A 374 -4.28 17.36 18.02
C ARG A 374 -3.45 16.70 19.11
N GLN A 375 -3.89 15.56 19.66
CA GLN A 375 -3.11 14.80 20.65
C GLN A 375 -1.79 14.33 20.06
N ILE A 376 -1.84 13.66 18.93
CA ILE A 376 -0.66 13.11 18.24
C ILE A 376 0.19 14.26 17.68
N GLY A 377 -0.43 15.30 17.12
CA GLY A 377 0.27 16.48 16.61
C GLY A 377 1.07 17.24 17.67
N ARG A 378 0.61 17.28 18.93
CA ARG A 378 1.39 17.86 20.03
C ARG A 378 2.69 17.11 20.29
N TRP A 379 2.71 15.78 20.21
CA TRP A 379 3.93 15.01 20.35
C TRP A 379 4.94 15.31 19.23
N PHE A 380 4.46 15.49 18.01
CA PHE A 380 5.30 15.91 16.88
C PHE A 380 5.84 17.34 16.97
N ALA A 381 5.46 18.14 17.96
CA ALA A 381 6.12 19.42 18.23
C ALA A 381 7.56 19.22 18.76
N ASP A 382 7.81 18.12 19.46
CA ASP A 382 9.09 17.79 20.08
C ASP A 382 9.91 16.77 19.28
N TYR A 383 9.27 15.96 18.41
CA TYR A 383 9.86 14.90 17.63
C TYR A 383 9.60 15.07 16.13
N ASP A 384 10.55 14.61 15.31
CA ASP A 384 10.43 14.62 13.85
C ASP A 384 9.83 13.31 13.33
N ILE A 385 10.22 12.17 13.94
CA ILE A 385 9.87 10.82 13.50
C ILE A 385 9.34 10.00 14.68
N TRP A 386 8.29 9.22 14.42
CA TRP A 386 7.89 8.10 15.28
C TRP A 386 8.27 6.78 14.62
N LEU A 387 9.22 6.07 15.24
CA LEU A 387 9.66 4.72 14.88
C LEU A 387 8.85 3.69 15.67
N SER A 388 8.21 2.76 14.99
CA SER A 388 7.38 1.71 15.59
C SER A 388 7.42 0.42 14.74
N PRO A 389 6.87 -0.71 15.23
CA PRO A 389 6.48 -1.78 14.32
C PRO A 389 5.57 -1.23 13.22
N THR A 390 5.60 -1.81 12.01
CA THR A 390 4.50 -1.62 11.05
C THR A 390 3.31 -2.47 11.48
N CYS A 391 3.51 -3.77 11.61
CA CYS A 391 2.56 -4.70 12.19
C CYS A 391 3.10 -5.24 13.50
N ALA A 392 2.22 -5.51 14.47
CA ALA A 392 2.59 -6.10 15.76
C ALA A 392 3.12 -7.54 15.62
N GLN A 393 2.75 -8.21 14.54
CA GLN A 393 3.08 -9.60 14.24
C GLN A 393 3.53 -9.75 12.79
N VAL A 394 4.30 -10.79 12.49
CA VAL A 394 4.58 -11.22 11.12
C VAL A 394 3.33 -11.83 10.49
N SER A 395 3.39 -12.06 9.18
CA SER A 395 2.27 -12.64 8.42
C SER A 395 1.68 -13.88 9.11
N GLN A 396 0.35 -13.97 9.11
CA GLN A 396 -0.47 -15.02 9.71
C GLN A 396 -1.12 -15.90 8.63
N PRO A 397 -1.64 -17.08 8.95
CA PRO A 397 -2.40 -17.90 7.99
C PRO A 397 -3.57 -17.15 7.37
N ASN A 398 -3.86 -17.40 6.08
CA ASN A 398 -5.01 -16.80 5.39
C ASN A 398 -6.35 -17.10 6.06
N ALA A 399 -6.47 -18.28 6.66
CA ALA A 399 -7.70 -18.71 7.32
C ALA A 399 -8.08 -17.91 8.57
N ASP A 400 -7.10 -17.20 9.16
CA ASP A 400 -7.32 -16.44 10.39
C ASP A 400 -8.02 -15.09 10.14
N TYR A 401 -8.00 -14.60 8.89
CA TYR A 401 -8.53 -13.30 8.48
C TYR A 401 -9.32 -13.42 7.17
N GLY A 402 -10.09 -12.40 6.84
CA GLY A 402 -10.76 -12.31 5.55
C GLY A 402 -12.27 -12.12 5.64
N MET A 403 -12.86 -11.67 4.53
CA MET A 403 -14.26 -11.24 4.45
C MET A 403 -15.31 -12.36 4.57
N ASN A 404 -14.88 -13.64 4.56
CA ASN A 404 -15.77 -14.79 4.76
C ASN A 404 -15.93 -15.24 6.21
N LEU A 405 -15.24 -14.58 7.16
CA LEU A 405 -15.45 -14.79 8.58
C LEU A 405 -16.88 -14.38 8.97
N ASP A 406 -17.57 -15.27 9.69
CA ASP A 406 -18.93 -15.03 10.14
C ASP A 406 -18.93 -14.54 11.59
N ILE A 407 -18.46 -13.32 11.77
CA ILE A 407 -18.37 -12.62 13.06
C ILE A 407 -19.05 -11.26 12.96
N PRO A 408 -19.58 -10.71 14.08
CA PRO A 408 -20.19 -9.38 14.11
C PRO A 408 -19.24 -8.29 13.64
N SER A 409 -19.78 -7.24 13.01
CA SER A 409 -18.97 -6.17 12.38
C SER A 409 -17.98 -5.51 13.33
N LEU A 410 -18.35 -5.26 14.59
CA LEU A 410 -17.46 -4.67 15.59
C LEU A 410 -16.33 -5.62 15.99
N GLU A 411 -16.62 -6.90 16.15
CA GLU A 411 -15.61 -7.92 16.47
C GLU A 411 -14.65 -8.11 15.30
N PHE A 412 -15.15 -8.05 14.06
CA PHE A 412 -14.34 -8.13 12.86
C PHE A 412 -13.28 -7.04 12.82
N LEU A 413 -13.67 -5.77 13.04
CA LEU A 413 -12.70 -4.65 13.06
C LEU A 413 -11.64 -4.82 14.14
N GLN A 414 -12.05 -5.14 15.36
CA GLN A 414 -11.12 -5.37 16.46
C GLN A 414 -10.16 -6.53 16.17
N HIS A 415 -10.66 -7.58 15.51
CA HIS A 415 -9.84 -8.72 15.09
C HIS A 415 -8.78 -8.31 14.07
N GLU A 416 -9.18 -7.56 13.02
CA GLU A 416 -8.28 -7.06 11.98
C GLU A 416 -7.26 -6.03 12.52
N GLN A 417 -7.64 -5.20 13.50
CA GLN A 417 -6.76 -4.17 14.07
C GLN A 417 -5.64 -4.73 14.95
N LYS A 418 -5.81 -5.85 15.62
CA LYS A 418 -4.79 -6.40 16.55
C LYS A 418 -3.40 -6.50 15.94
N PRO A 419 -3.20 -7.15 14.78
CA PRO A 419 -1.88 -7.19 14.14
C PRO A 419 -1.46 -5.85 13.52
N CYS A 420 -2.41 -4.94 13.26
CA CYS A 420 -2.24 -3.68 12.54
C CYS A 420 -2.18 -2.44 13.43
N GLN A 421 -2.20 -2.58 14.74
CA GLN A 421 -2.40 -1.55 15.76
C GLN A 421 -1.51 -0.30 15.65
N PHE A 422 -0.41 -0.37 14.91
CA PHE A 422 0.52 0.75 14.75
C PHE A 422 0.27 1.61 13.49
N MET A 423 -0.74 1.31 12.68
CA MET A 423 -0.86 1.95 11.37
C MET A 423 -1.90 3.07 11.30
N VAL A 424 -3.09 2.87 11.87
CA VAL A 424 -4.26 3.74 11.63
C VAL A 424 -4.11 5.19 12.10
N TRP A 425 -3.30 5.44 13.12
CA TRP A 425 -3.02 6.80 13.60
C TRP A 425 -2.47 7.72 12.50
N VAL A 426 -1.69 7.14 11.56
CA VAL A 426 -1.13 7.84 10.40
C VAL A 426 -2.24 8.44 9.54
N ASN A 427 -3.23 7.61 9.22
CA ASN A 427 -4.40 7.97 8.43
C ASN A 427 -5.23 9.05 9.15
N VAL A 428 -5.49 8.85 10.45
CA VAL A 428 -6.20 9.82 11.31
C VAL A 428 -5.52 11.19 11.28
N CYS A 429 -4.20 11.23 11.40
CA CYS A 429 -3.45 12.48 11.40
C CYS A 429 -3.24 13.09 10.00
N GLY A 430 -3.45 12.31 8.93
CA GLY A 430 -3.04 12.70 7.59
C GLY A 430 -1.52 12.84 7.47
N ALA A 431 -0.78 12.09 8.29
CA ALA A 431 0.67 12.09 8.34
C ALA A 431 1.27 11.17 7.27
N PRO A 432 2.49 11.40 6.78
CA PRO A 432 3.18 10.42 5.96
C PRO A 432 3.82 9.36 6.84
N ALA A 433 3.86 8.11 6.36
CA ALA A 433 4.61 7.04 6.98
C ALA A 433 5.11 6.04 5.96
N ILE A 434 6.27 5.44 6.23
CA ILE A 434 6.88 4.42 5.37
C ILE A 434 7.10 3.13 6.16
N SER A 435 6.78 1.99 5.55
CA SER A 435 7.17 0.67 6.04
C SER A 435 8.39 0.18 5.26
N LEU A 436 9.44 -0.17 5.99
CA LEU A 436 10.70 -0.68 5.44
C LEU A 436 10.94 -2.12 5.90
N PRO A 437 11.43 -3.03 5.02
CA PRO A 437 11.64 -4.44 5.37
C PRO A 437 12.97 -4.63 6.10
N LEU A 438 13.10 -4.16 7.35
CA LEU A 438 14.38 -4.10 8.07
C LEU A 438 14.73 -5.38 8.83
N GLY A 439 13.77 -6.31 9.01
CA GLY A 439 14.02 -7.57 9.72
C GLY A 439 13.55 -8.80 8.95
N GLN A 440 13.95 -9.96 9.48
CA GLN A 440 13.44 -11.25 9.08
C GLN A 440 13.29 -12.11 10.33
N HIS A 441 12.10 -12.64 10.56
CA HIS A 441 11.75 -13.48 11.67
C HIS A 441 12.39 -14.88 11.51
N THR A 442 12.67 -15.58 12.61
CA THR A 442 13.26 -16.92 12.61
C THR A 442 12.46 -17.96 11.84
N ASN A 443 11.14 -17.73 11.64
CA ASN A 443 10.29 -18.56 10.78
C ASN A 443 10.40 -18.25 9.28
N GLY A 444 11.29 -17.33 8.87
CA GLY A 444 11.57 -16.94 7.50
C GLY A 444 10.68 -15.82 6.94
N LEU A 445 9.70 -15.33 7.69
CA LEU A 445 8.83 -14.22 7.27
C LEU A 445 9.50 -12.85 7.47
N PRO A 446 9.23 -11.85 6.61
CA PRO A 446 9.80 -10.51 6.78
C PRO A 446 9.18 -9.77 7.96
N ILE A 447 9.96 -8.84 8.53
CA ILE A 447 9.52 -7.90 9.56
C ILE A 447 9.63 -6.49 8.98
N GLY A 448 8.48 -5.79 8.93
CA GLY A 448 8.39 -4.38 8.55
C GLY A 448 8.52 -3.46 9.76
N VAL A 449 9.28 -2.40 9.58
CA VAL A 449 9.44 -1.32 10.58
C VAL A 449 8.87 -0.03 9.98
N GLN A 450 8.06 0.69 10.77
CA GLN A 450 7.39 1.92 10.36
C GLN A 450 8.12 3.15 10.88
N LEU A 451 8.30 4.11 9.99
CA LEU A 451 8.72 5.47 10.28
C LEU A 451 7.57 6.41 9.91
N GLY A 452 7.01 7.15 10.86
CA GLY A 452 5.99 8.16 10.61
C GLY A 452 6.53 9.56 10.88
N ALA A 453 6.20 10.52 10.02
CA ALA A 453 6.64 11.91 10.14
C ALA A 453 5.44 12.88 10.29
N ARG A 454 5.74 14.15 10.50
CA ARG A 454 4.72 15.21 10.49
C ARG A 454 4.09 15.35 9.10
N PRO A 455 2.81 15.75 8.99
CA PRO A 455 2.18 16.02 7.69
C PRO A 455 3.02 16.97 6.83
N GLY A 456 3.28 16.58 5.57
CA GLY A 456 4.06 17.35 4.60
C GLY A 456 5.57 17.16 4.68
N TYR A 457 6.09 16.18 5.45
CA TYR A 457 7.52 15.94 5.64
C TYR A 457 7.99 14.59 5.08
N GLU A 458 7.45 14.18 3.94
CA GLU A 458 7.85 12.94 3.26
C GLU A 458 9.34 12.87 2.95
N GLU A 459 9.98 14.01 2.67
CA GLU A 459 11.41 14.07 2.38
C GLU A 459 12.28 13.55 3.53
N GLN A 460 11.82 13.69 4.79
CA GLN A 460 12.52 13.11 5.94
C GLN A 460 12.47 11.59 5.90
N LEU A 461 11.32 11.01 5.49
CA LEU A 461 11.15 9.56 5.34
C LEU A 461 11.97 9.01 4.18
N ILE A 462 12.04 9.74 3.07
CA ILE A 462 12.87 9.35 1.91
C ILE A 462 14.35 9.37 2.26
N SER A 463 14.83 10.45 2.89
CA SER A 463 16.25 10.55 3.31
C SER A 463 16.61 9.46 4.31
N LEU A 464 15.80 9.28 5.35
CA LEU A 464 16.05 8.29 6.40
C LEU A 464 15.95 6.85 5.87
N GLY A 465 14.98 6.60 4.97
CA GLY A 465 14.85 5.31 4.28
C GLY A 465 16.08 4.98 3.43
N ALA A 466 16.65 5.97 2.74
CA ALA A 466 17.87 5.81 1.95
C ALA A 466 19.10 5.54 2.85
N GLU A 467 19.24 6.23 3.99
CA GLU A 467 20.29 5.94 4.98
C GLU A 467 20.18 4.50 5.50
N LEU A 468 18.96 4.05 5.81
CA LEU A 468 18.71 2.68 6.28
C LEU A 468 18.92 1.63 5.18
N GLU A 469 18.53 1.91 3.92
CA GLU A 469 18.79 1.02 2.78
C GLU A 469 20.28 0.82 2.53
N GLN A 470 21.08 1.87 2.69
CA GLN A 470 22.54 1.80 2.60
C GLN A 470 23.16 1.03 3.78
N ALA A 471 22.68 1.27 5.01
CA ALA A 471 23.20 0.63 6.21
C ALA A 471 22.80 -0.86 6.34
N LEU A 472 21.62 -1.21 5.85
CA LEU A 472 21.05 -2.56 5.90
C LEU A 472 20.38 -2.90 4.57
N PRO A 473 21.14 -3.21 3.50
CA PRO A 473 20.58 -3.54 2.20
C PRO A 473 19.65 -4.76 2.26
N TRP A 474 18.40 -4.57 1.84
CA TRP A 474 17.39 -5.65 1.82
C TRP A 474 17.13 -6.25 0.45
N ALA A 475 17.67 -5.68 -0.63
CA ALA A 475 17.41 -6.12 -2.01
C ALA A 475 17.81 -7.58 -2.29
N GLY A 476 18.79 -8.11 -1.56
CA GLY A 476 19.23 -9.51 -1.66
C GLY A 476 18.31 -10.52 -0.94
N ARG A 477 17.37 -10.06 -0.13
CA ARG A 477 16.40 -10.92 0.57
C ARG A 477 15.19 -11.15 -0.33
N VAL A 478 15.16 -12.31 -1.00
CA VAL A 478 14.08 -12.67 -1.90
C VAL A 478 13.31 -13.89 -1.38
N PRO A 479 11.97 -13.93 -1.56
CA PRO A 479 11.15 -15.04 -1.07
C PRO A 479 11.41 -16.37 -1.82
N PRO A 480 11.00 -17.51 -1.25
CA PRO A 480 11.03 -18.79 -1.96
C PRO A 480 10.26 -18.77 -3.30
N MET A 481 9.09 -18.13 -3.34
CA MET A 481 8.31 -17.96 -4.57
C MET A 481 8.71 -16.64 -5.28
N HIS A 482 9.95 -16.61 -5.76
CA HIS A 482 10.51 -15.48 -6.51
C HIS A 482 10.88 -15.90 -7.92
N VAL A 483 10.76 -14.98 -8.88
CA VAL A 483 11.07 -15.20 -10.31
C VAL A 483 12.44 -15.81 -10.53
N SER A 484 13.45 -15.44 -9.74
CA SER A 484 14.81 -15.98 -9.86
C SER A 484 15.02 -17.36 -9.25
N ARG A 485 14.03 -17.89 -8.52
CA ARG A 485 14.13 -19.18 -7.80
C ARG A 485 13.22 -20.26 -8.34
N LEU A 486 12.16 -19.90 -9.06
CA LEU A 486 11.22 -20.79 -9.73
C LEU A 486 11.56 -20.91 -11.22
#